data_702cf5dc24df6134b5ae473b47ea714e
#
_entry.id   702cf5dc24df6134b5ae473b47ea714e
#
_cell.length_a   1.000
_cell.length_b   1.000
_cell.length_c   1.000
_cell.angle_alpha   90.00
_cell.angle_beta   90.00
_cell.angle_gamma   90.00
#
_symmetry.space_group_name_H-M   'P 1'
#
loop_
_entity.id
_entity.type
_entity.pdbx_description
1 polymer ?
#
loop_
_entity_poly.entity_id
_entity_poly.type
_entity_poly.pdbx_seq_one_letter_code
_entity_poly.pdbx_strand_id
1 'polypeptide(L)'
;MRDGLPTGDAVATTAGDLPARWVIHTVGPVYSRSDDRSELLRSAYRRSLAVADEVGARTVAFPLISAGVYGWPGEDAVHQAVSTVRGATTRVETVTFVAFSAAMAELLRAEVGE
;
A
#
# COMPACT_ATOMS: atom_id res chain seq x y z
N MET A 1 13.36 -10.46 9.46
CA MET A 1 14.38 -10.37 8.42
C MET A 1 15.57 -9.63 8.94
N ARG A 2 16.73 -10.24 8.78
CA ARG A 2 17.93 -9.71 9.39
C ARG A 2 18.38 -8.38 8.81
N ASP A 3 18.29 -8.24 7.49
CA ASP A 3 18.76 -7.06 6.79
C ASP A 3 17.65 -6.10 6.42
N GLY A 4 16.45 -6.39 6.90
CA GLY A 4 15.29 -5.62 6.53
C GLY A 4 14.83 -5.90 5.10
N LEU A 5 13.68 -5.36 4.77
CA LEU A 5 13.08 -5.49 3.47
C LEU A 5 13.48 -4.29 2.62
N PRO A 6 13.92 -4.47 1.37
CA PRO A 6 14.22 -3.31 0.52
C PRO A 6 12.99 -2.43 0.31
N THR A 7 13.22 -1.13 0.14
CA THR A 7 12.14 -0.19 -0.18
C THR A 7 11.44 -0.62 -1.47
N GLY A 8 10.12 -0.65 -1.42
CA GLY A 8 9.30 -1.04 -2.57
C GLY A 8 9.06 -2.53 -2.70
N ASP A 9 9.60 -3.34 -1.80
CA ASP A 9 9.40 -4.79 -1.79
C ASP A 9 8.36 -5.19 -0.75
N ALA A 10 7.98 -6.48 -0.72
CA ALA A 10 6.97 -6.98 0.21
C ALA A 10 7.20 -8.45 0.54
N VAL A 11 6.77 -8.84 1.75
CA VAL A 11 6.86 -10.23 2.21
C VAL A 11 5.67 -10.51 3.13
N ALA A 12 5.18 -11.75 3.11
CA ALA A 12 4.08 -12.17 3.99
C ALA A 12 4.59 -12.99 5.16
N THR A 13 3.94 -12.79 6.30
CA THR A 13 4.09 -13.66 7.47
C THR A 13 2.69 -14.05 7.95
N THR A 14 2.60 -15.12 8.76
CA THR A 14 1.32 -15.44 9.37
C THR A 14 0.91 -14.35 10.35
N ALA A 15 -0.40 -14.16 10.51
CA ALA A 15 -0.92 -13.08 11.33
C ALA A 15 -1.03 -13.41 12.83
N GLY A 16 -0.70 -14.65 13.22
CA GLY A 16 -0.80 -15.06 14.62
C GLY A 16 -2.22 -14.96 15.13
N ASP A 17 -2.41 -14.17 16.20
CA ASP A 17 -3.73 -14.02 16.83
C ASP A 17 -4.57 -12.90 16.23
N LEU A 18 -4.09 -12.22 15.20
CA LEU A 18 -4.85 -11.16 14.55
C LEU A 18 -6.02 -11.74 13.74
N PRO A 19 -7.10 -10.98 13.55
CA PRO A 19 -8.26 -11.45 12.77
C PRO A 19 -7.98 -11.38 11.25
N ALA A 20 -6.87 -11.95 10.83
CA ALA A 20 -6.45 -12.01 9.44
C ALA A 20 -5.60 -13.27 9.32
N ARG A 21 -5.42 -13.78 8.11
CA ARG A 21 -4.58 -14.96 7.87
C ARG A 21 -3.11 -14.57 7.73
N TRP A 22 -2.86 -13.42 7.15
CA TRP A 22 -1.51 -12.99 6.77
C TRP A 22 -1.31 -11.54 7.11
N VAL A 23 -0.06 -11.18 7.41
CA VAL A 23 0.39 -9.80 7.42
C VAL A 23 1.37 -9.64 6.28
N ILE A 24 1.14 -8.67 5.41
CA ILE A 24 2.05 -8.36 4.33
C ILE A 24 2.84 -7.13 4.76
N HIS A 25 4.14 -7.30 4.85
CA HIS A 25 5.06 -6.24 5.25
C HIS A 25 5.64 -5.61 3.98
N THR A 26 5.60 -4.31 3.89
CA THR A 26 6.23 -3.58 2.80
C THR A 26 6.90 -2.33 3.35
N VAL A 27 7.86 -1.80 2.60
CA VAL A 27 8.56 -0.58 2.97
C VAL A 27 8.31 0.47 1.91
N GLY A 28 7.57 1.51 2.28
CA GLY A 28 7.36 2.66 1.41
C GLY A 28 8.56 3.59 1.45
N PRO A 29 8.77 4.40 0.39
CA PRO A 29 9.86 5.37 0.38
C PRO A 29 9.54 6.59 1.24
N VAL A 30 10.59 7.22 1.77
CA VAL A 30 10.48 8.54 2.37
C VAL A 30 10.36 9.56 1.23
N TYR A 31 9.45 10.52 1.37
CA TYR A 31 9.24 11.53 0.35
C TYR A 31 10.49 12.38 0.18
N SER A 32 10.82 12.74 -1.05
CA SER A 32 11.95 13.61 -1.35
C SER A 32 11.52 14.63 -2.40
N ARG A 33 11.88 15.90 -2.17
CA ARG A 33 11.61 16.96 -3.14
C ARG A 33 12.61 16.95 -4.29
N SER A 34 13.80 16.38 -4.05
CA SER A 34 14.89 16.41 -5.03
C SER A 34 15.00 15.12 -5.84
N ASP A 35 14.29 14.08 -5.45
CA ASP A 35 14.40 12.76 -6.06
C ASP A 35 13.01 12.15 -6.16
N ASP A 36 12.56 11.85 -7.36
CA ASP A 36 11.24 11.27 -7.57
C ASP A 36 11.25 9.78 -7.20
N ARG A 37 10.61 9.44 -6.10
CA ARG A 37 10.52 8.09 -5.59
C ARG A 37 9.13 7.46 -5.81
N SER A 38 8.35 8.03 -6.73
CA SER A 38 6.99 7.55 -7.00
C SER A 38 6.98 6.10 -7.46
N GLU A 39 7.97 5.67 -8.24
CA GLU A 39 8.02 4.29 -8.68
C GLU A 39 8.27 3.32 -7.51
N LEU A 40 9.06 3.73 -6.51
CA LEU A 40 9.23 2.91 -5.30
C LEU A 40 7.92 2.81 -4.53
N LEU A 41 7.15 3.90 -4.46
CA LEU A 41 5.85 3.87 -3.80
C LEU A 41 4.87 2.94 -4.55
N ARG A 42 4.81 3.06 -5.87
CA ARG A 42 3.98 2.17 -6.67
C ARG A 42 4.41 0.71 -6.54
N SER A 43 5.72 0.47 -6.48
CA SER A 43 6.26 -0.88 -6.30
C SER A 43 5.80 -1.49 -4.97
N ALA A 44 5.75 -0.69 -3.89
CA ALA A 44 5.30 -1.19 -2.60
C ALA A 44 3.86 -1.75 -2.71
N TYR A 45 2.98 -1.06 -3.43
CA TYR A 45 1.62 -1.56 -3.66
C TYR A 45 1.60 -2.78 -4.57
N ARG A 46 2.30 -2.72 -5.70
CA ARG A 46 2.32 -3.85 -6.66
C ARG A 46 2.90 -5.12 -6.06
N ARG A 47 4.01 -4.99 -5.32
CA ARG A 47 4.65 -6.15 -4.70
C ARG A 47 3.78 -6.72 -3.59
N SER A 48 3.08 -5.86 -2.84
CA SER A 48 2.13 -6.33 -1.83
C SER A 48 0.99 -7.14 -2.44
N LEU A 49 0.45 -6.68 -3.58
CA LEU A 49 -0.58 -7.43 -4.28
C LEU A 49 -0.05 -8.75 -4.84
N ALA A 50 1.18 -8.76 -5.35
CA ALA A 50 1.82 -9.99 -5.83
C ALA A 50 1.98 -11.01 -4.69
N VAL A 51 2.39 -10.56 -3.52
CA VAL A 51 2.50 -11.43 -2.34
C VAL A 51 1.12 -11.92 -1.91
N ALA A 52 0.10 -11.06 -1.95
CA ALA A 52 -1.28 -11.46 -1.66
C ALA A 52 -1.72 -12.58 -2.61
N ASP A 53 -1.39 -12.47 -3.88
CA ASP A 53 -1.69 -13.52 -4.86
C ASP A 53 -0.97 -14.83 -4.52
N GLU A 54 0.28 -14.75 -4.10
CA GLU A 54 1.06 -15.94 -3.74
C GLU A 54 0.43 -16.70 -2.58
N VAL A 55 -0.11 -16.00 -1.59
CA VAL A 55 -0.74 -16.64 -0.44
C VAL A 55 -2.23 -16.89 -0.63
N GLY A 56 -2.78 -16.55 -1.79
CA GLY A 56 -4.18 -16.79 -2.12
C GLY A 56 -5.17 -15.86 -1.45
N ALA A 57 -4.73 -14.67 -1.01
CA ALA A 57 -5.61 -13.70 -0.40
C ALA A 57 -6.52 -13.07 -1.45
N ARG A 58 -7.80 -12.94 -1.13
CA ARG A 58 -8.77 -12.30 -2.02
C ARG A 58 -9.16 -10.90 -1.57
N THR A 59 -8.90 -10.57 -0.32
CA THR A 59 -9.17 -9.26 0.24
C THR A 59 -7.91 -8.75 0.91
N VAL A 60 -7.59 -7.48 0.69
CA VAL A 60 -6.40 -6.84 1.25
C VAL A 60 -6.79 -5.47 1.78
N ALA A 61 -6.30 -5.12 2.96
CA ALA A 61 -6.45 -3.78 3.50
C ALA A 61 -5.08 -3.09 3.49
N PHE A 62 -5.04 -1.88 2.96
CA PHE A 62 -3.84 -1.06 2.91
C PHE A 62 -4.01 0.21 3.71
N PRO A 63 -3.00 0.62 4.49
CA PRO A 63 -2.91 2.01 4.87
C PRO A 63 -2.43 2.81 3.66
N LEU A 64 -2.41 4.14 3.78
CA LEU A 64 -1.79 4.95 2.73
C LEU A 64 -0.28 4.94 2.95
N ILE A 65 0.41 4.15 2.17
CA ILE A 65 1.85 3.94 2.30
C ILE A 65 2.58 5.27 2.10
N SER A 66 3.56 5.54 2.96
CA SER A 66 4.40 6.74 2.94
C SER A 66 3.71 8.06 3.31
N ALA A 67 2.40 8.04 3.56
CA ALA A 67 1.65 9.29 3.80
C ALA A 67 1.76 9.82 5.22
N GLY A 68 2.22 9.00 6.16
CA GLY A 68 2.38 9.42 7.56
C GLY A 68 3.73 10.07 7.79
N VAL A 69 4.54 9.44 8.64
CA VAL A 69 5.84 9.99 9.03
C VAL A 69 6.83 10.12 7.87
N TYR A 70 6.61 9.40 6.78
CA TYR A 70 7.48 9.49 5.61
C TYR A 70 7.17 10.70 4.74
N GLY A 71 6.14 11.48 5.07
CA GLY A 71 5.91 12.82 4.55
C GLY A 71 5.37 12.93 3.15
N TRP A 72 4.87 11.85 2.55
CA TRP A 72 4.32 11.93 1.20
C TRP A 72 3.10 12.85 1.19
N PRO A 73 3.00 13.79 0.21
CA PRO A 73 1.83 14.65 0.11
C PRO A 73 0.56 13.84 -0.03
N GLY A 74 -0.48 14.19 0.75
CA GLY A 74 -1.69 13.38 0.84
C GLY A 74 -2.40 13.16 -0.47
N GLU A 75 -2.56 14.21 -1.28
CA GLU A 75 -3.24 14.08 -2.57
C GLU A 75 -2.50 13.13 -3.50
N ASP A 76 -1.19 13.26 -3.58
CA ASP A 76 -0.40 12.39 -4.43
C ASP A 76 -0.32 10.97 -3.87
N ALA A 77 -0.22 10.82 -2.55
CA ALA A 77 -0.24 9.50 -1.92
C ALA A 77 -1.51 8.73 -2.30
N VAL A 78 -2.66 9.39 -2.23
CA VAL A 78 -3.94 8.78 -2.61
C VAL A 78 -3.97 8.45 -4.10
N HIS A 79 -3.52 9.38 -4.93
CA HIS A 79 -3.49 9.17 -6.38
C HIS A 79 -2.61 7.97 -6.75
N GLN A 80 -1.39 7.89 -6.19
CA GLN A 80 -0.48 6.78 -6.46
C GLN A 80 -1.07 5.46 -6.01
N ALA A 81 -1.68 5.44 -4.81
CA ALA A 81 -2.26 4.22 -4.26
C ALA A 81 -3.42 3.71 -5.14
N VAL A 82 -4.39 4.56 -5.41
CA VAL A 82 -5.60 4.14 -6.12
C VAL A 82 -5.28 3.78 -7.57
N SER A 83 -4.50 4.60 -8.27
CA SER A 83 -4.18 4.35 -9.66
C SER A 83 -3.34 3.07 -9.83
N THR A 84 -2.41 2.82 -8.91
CA THR A 84 -1.56 1.63 -8.97
C THR A 84 -2.39 0.37 -8.74
N VAL A 85 -3.24 0.38 -7.73
CA VAL A 85 -4.09 -0.78 -7.42
C VAL A 85 -5.08 -1.05 -8.56
N ARG A 86 -5.69 0.01 -9.11
CA ARG A 86 -6.61 -0.16 -10.24
C ARG A 86 -5.93 -0.73 -11.49
N GLY A 87 -4.69 -0.36 -11.71
CA GLY A 87 -3.93 -0.83 -12.87
C GLY A 87 -3.25 -2.17 -12.67
N ALA A 88 -3.29 -2.74 -11.48
CA ALA A 88 -2.58 -3.98 -11.19
C ALA A 88 -3.29 -5.19 -11.77
N THR A 89 -2.51 -6.16 -12.22
CA THR A 89 -3.03 -7.48 -12.60
C THR A 89 -2.93 -8.37 -11.37
N THR A 90 -4.05 -8.70 -10.76
CA THR A 90 -4.07 -9.44 -9.50
C THR A 90 -5.38 -10.23 -9.38
N ARG A 91 -5.33 -11.32 -8.61
CA ARG A 91 -6.52 -12.09 -8.25
C ARG A 91 -7.22 -11.55 -6.99
N VAL A 92 -6.66 -10.53 -6.35
CA VAL A 92 -7.30 -9.86 -5.23
C VAL A 92 -8.60 -9.22 -5.72
N GLU A 93 -9.70 -9.50 -5.02
CA GLU A 93 -11.03 -9.07 -5.44
C GLU A 93 -11.45 -7.76 -4.81
N THR A 94 -11.01 -7.52 -3.58
CA THR A 94 -11.38 -6.32 -2.83
C THR A 94 -10.16 -5.73 -2.16
N VAL A 95 -9.91 -4.45 -2.42
CA VAL A 95 -8.89 -3.69 -1.72
C VAL A 95 -9.59 -2.60 -0.92
N THR A 96 -9.28 -2.54 0.38
CA THR A 96 -9.79 -1.53 1.28
C THR A 96 -8.64 -0.62 1.69
N PHE A 97 -8.79 0.68 1.49
CA PHE A 97 -7.82 1.65 1.99
C PHE A 97 -8.29 2.17 3.34
N VAL A 98 -7.40 2.15 4.31
CA VAL A 98 -7.70 2.60 5.68
C VAL A 98 -7.12 4.00 5.86
N ALA A 99 -8.00 4.98 6.03
CA ALA A 99 -7.58 6.37 6.22
C ALA A 99 -7.25 6.61 7.68
N PHE A 100 -6.17 7.34 7.95
CA PHE A 100 -5.80 7.68 9.33
C PHE A 100 -6.38 9.03 9.77
N SER A 101 -7.12 9.71 8.91
CA SER A 101 -7.78 10.98 9.25
C SER A 101 -9.00 11.20 8.37
N ALA A 102 -9.89 12.08 8.80
CA ALA A 102 -11.05 12.45 8.00
C ALA A 102 -10.65 13.09 6.67
N ALA A 103 -9.59 13.91 6.67
CA ALA A 103 -9.10 14.54 5.45
C ALA A 103 -8.64 13.50 4.43
N MET A 104 -7.93 12.48 4.88
CA MET A 104 -7.48 11.41 3.98
C MET A 104 -8.65 10.59 3.46
N ALA A 105 -9.67 10.36 4.30
CA ALA A 105 -10.87 9.65 3.86
C ALA A 105 -11.57 10.41 2.73
N GLU A 106 -11.66 11.74 2.83
CA GLU A 106 -12.25 12.56 1.77
C GLU A 106 -11.45 12.47 0.47
N LEU A 107 -10.12 12.54 0.56
CA LEU A 107 -9.28 12.40 -0.63
C LEU A 107 -9.47 11.03 -1.29
N LEU A 108 -9.54 9.97 -0.49
CA LEU A 108 -9.78 8.63 -1.01
C LEU A 108 -11.13 8.51 -1.70
N ARG A 109 -12.19 9.04 -1.09
CA ARG A 109 -13.52 9.00 -1.71
C ARG A 109 -13.53 9.71 -3.05
N ALA A 110 -12.90 10.87 -3.12
CA ALA A 110 -12.82 11.63 -4.36
C ALA A 110 -12.08 10.85 -5.44
N GLU A 111 -10.98 10.19 -5.08
CA GLU A 111 -10.15 9.48 -6.04
C GLU A 111 -10.85 8.20 -6.53
N VAL A 112 -11.54 7.48 -5.66
CA VAL A 112 -12.24 6.25 -6.07
C VAL A 112 -13.61 6.53 -6.71
N GLY A 113 -14.12 7.73 -6.61
CA GLY A 113 -15.36 8.12 -7.25
C GLY A 113 -16.62 7.85 -6.43
N GLU A 114 -16.50 7.83 -5.12
CA GLU A 114 -17.63 7.69 -4.21
C GLU A 114 -18.22 9.01 -3.79
#